data_0b6cce975eb4d2accfed2784d1de5635
#
_entry.id   0b6cce975eb4d2accfed2784d1de5635
#
_cell.length_a   1.000
_cell.length_b   1.000
_cell.length_c   1.000
_cell.angle_alpha   90.00
_cell.angle_beta   90.00
_cell.angle_gamma   90.00
#
_symmetry.space_group_name_H-M   'P 1'
#
loop_
_entity.id
_entity.type
_entity.pdbx_description
1 polymer ?
#
loop_
_entity_poly.entity_id
_entity_poly.type
_entity_poly.pdbx_seq_one_letter_code
_entity_poly.pdbx_strand_id
1 'polypeptide(L)'
;MARRNLEGLRIVITGASQGIGKALALEAAKRGMRVVAAARSADLLYDLASEAKPGIKGSLATVVADVTEASGRQAMLQCAINNFGGVDVLVNNAGVGATGHFAEGSAETLRKIMEVNYFGLAETTRIFIPELKTSAHAAIVNISSIAGKRGIPARADYSASKFAVQGFSNALRAELAKDNIDVLVICPGLTQTNFSKNMIEQKAKMKMDHMRGMTSEEVAVHTLRSIETGRNEVSLTANGKLMSFVSRFFPRLADRIAKRKVIALFKEEMAQRRLKRQELKKQQV
;
A
#
# COMPACT_ATOMS: atom_id res chain seq x y z
N MET A 1 14.40 15.75 16.07
CA MET A 1 15.68 15.13 15.74
C MET A 1 15.41 13.87 14.93
N ALA A 2 16.31 13.49 14.01
CA ALA A 2 16.20 12.22 13.31
C ALA A 2 16.44 11.07 14.30
N ARG A 3 15.58 10.02 14.25
CA ARG A 3 15.70 8.84 15.10
C ARG A 3 16.64 7.79 14.48
N ARG A 4 16.78 7.80 13.14
CA ARG A 4 17.63 6.89 12.36
C ARG A 4 18.45 7.66 11.33
N ASN A 5 19.70 7.26 11.15
CA ASN A 5 20.45 7.56 9.95
C ASN A 5 20.12 6.46 8.93
N LEU A 6 19.75 6.81 7.71
CA LEU A 6 19.40 5.82 6.68
C LEU A 6 20.63 5.13 6.07
N GLU A 7 21.76 5.81 6.04
CA GLU A 7 22.98 5.28 5.42
C GLU A 7 23.42 3.97 6.08
N GLY A 8 23.62 2.94 5.26
CA GLY A 8 24.02 1.62 5.70
C GLY A 8 22.88 0.73 6.22
N LEU A 9 21.66 1.26 6.49
CA LEU A 9 20.54 0.44 6.92
C LEU A 9 20.08 -0.53 5.83
N ARG A 10 19.71 -1.73 6.27
CA ARG A 10 19.24 -2.85 5.43
C ARG A 10 17.72 -2.80 5.33
N ILE A 11 17.21 -2.59 4.14
CA ILE A 11 15.77 -2.44 3.90
C ILE A 11 15.26 -3.49 2.90
N VAL A 12 14.16 -4.16 3.24
CA VAL A 12 13.44 -5.06 2.35
C VAL A 12 12.13 -4.40 1.93
N ILE A 13 11.85 -4.34 0.62
CA ILE A 13 10.68 -3.68 0.06
C ILE A 13 9.89 -4.67 -0.78
N THR A 14 8.65 -4.97 -0.39
CA THR A 14 7.76 -5.83 -1.17
C THR A 14 7.02 -5.05 -2.25
N GLY A 15 6.74 -5.69 -3.40
CA GLY A 15 6.08 -5.01 -4.53
C GLY A 15 6.95 -3.93 -5.17
N ALA A 16 8.26 -4.15 -5.23
CA ALA A 16 9.26 -3.15 -5.64
C ALA A 16 9.45 -3.03 -7.16
N SER A 17 8.73 -3.80 -7.99
CA SER A 17 8.94 -3.80 -9.45
C SER A 17 8.40 -2.54 -10.14
N GLN A 18 7.47 -1.80 -9.54
CA GLN A 18 6.85 -0.63 -10.14
C GLN A 18 6.24 0.33 -9.10
N GLY A 19 5.84 1.52 -9.56
CA GLY A 19 5.13 2.52 -8.74
C GLY A 19 5.90 2.91 -7.47
N ILE A 20 5.19 3.00 -6.34
CA ILE A 20 5.75 3.42 -5.05
C ILE A 20 6.93 2.54 -4.62
N GLY A 21 6.81 1.22 -4.77
CA GLY A 21 7.86 0.29 -4.36
C GLY A 21 9.16 0.46 -5.15
N LYS A 22 9.06 0.65 -6.48
CA LYS A 22 10.21 0.93 -7.35
C LYS A 22 10.87 2.26 -6.97
N ALA A 23 10.08 3.32 -6.87
CA ALA A 23 10.59 4.64 -6.50
C ALA A 23 11.26 4.63 -5.11
N LEU A 24 10.67 3.89 -4.16
CA LEU A 24 11.22 3.75 -2.82
C LEU A 24 12.56 2.98 -2.83
N ALA A 25 12.66 1.91 -3.61
CA ALA A 25 13.90 1.14 -3.75
C ALA A 25 15.05 1.99 -4.31
N LEU A 26 14.77 2.74 -5.38
CA LEU A 26 15.75 3.64 -5.99
C LEU A 26 16.17 4.77 -5.05
N GLU A 27 15.21 5.44 -4.40
CA GLU A 27 15.48 6.55 -3.47
C GLU A 27 16.22 6.06 -2.21
N ALA A 28 15.87 4.89 -1.68
CA ALA A 28 16.58 4.28 -0.56
C ALA A 28 18.06 3.97 -0.92
N ALA A 29 18.29 3.38 -2.08
CA ALA A 29 19.64 3.10 -2.58
C ALA A 29 20.44 4.39 -2.81
N LYS A 30 19.84 5.45 -3.36
CA LYS A 30 20.47 6.78 -3.49
C LYS A 30 20.90 7.36 -2.14
N ARG A 31 20.14 7.11 -1.07
CA ARG A 31 20.47 7.55 0.31
C ARG A 31 21.44 6.63 1.05
N GLY A 32 22.04 5.68 0.36
CA GLY A 32 23.06 4.80 0.93
C GLY A 32 22.54 3.57 1.67
N MET A 33 21.24 3.25 1.56
CA MET A 33 20.69 2.03 2.14
C MET A 33 21.08 0.78 1.34
N ARG A 34 21.07 -0.38 1.99
CA ARG A 34 21.23 -1.71 1.38
C ARG A 34 19.84 -2.29 1.13
N VAL A 35 19.43 -2.34 -0.13
CA VAL A 35 18.03 -2.60 -0.53
C VAL A 35 17.86 -4.01 -1.06
N VAL A 36 16.90 -4.75 -0.52
CA VAL A 36 16.32 -5.93 -1.17
C VAL A 36 14.98 -5.52 -1.78
N ALA A 37 14.91 -5.54 -3.10
CA ALA A 37 13.70 -5.26 -3.87
C ALA A 37 13.03 -6.58 -4.27
N ALA A 38 11.84 -6.83 -3.71
CA ALA A 38 11.09 -8.07 -3.91
C ALA A 38 9.82 -7.83 -4.73
N ALA A 39 9.58 -8.65 -5.76
CA ALA A 39 8.36 -8.65 -6.57
C ALA A 39 8.22 -9.97 -7.34
N ARG A 40 7.06 -10.16 -7.99
CA ARG A 40 6.79 -11.37 -8.79
C ARG A 40 7.39 -11.34 -10.20
N SER A 41 7.57 -10.15 -10.78
CA SER A 41 8.05 -9.98 -12.16
C SER A 41 9.56 -9.90 -12.19
N ALA A 42 10.21 -10.94 -12.71
CA ALA A 42 11.66 -11.00 -12.88
C ALA A 42 12.16 -9.89 -13.82
N ASP A 43 11.47 -9.67 -14.94
CA ASP A 43 11.89 -8.69 -15.96
C ASP A 43 11.89 -7.27 -15.38
N LEU A 44 10.83 -6.87 -14.67
CA LEU A 44 10.76 -5.56 -14.05
C LEU A 44 11.76 -5.37 -12.89
N LEU A 45 12.16 -6.45 -12.22
CA LEU A 45 13.22 -6.41 -11.22
C LEU A 45 14.60 -6.29 -11.88
N TYR A 46 14.80 -6.90 -13.03
CA TYR A 46 16.02 -6.73 -13.82
C TYR A 46 16.16 -5.28 -14.31
N ASP A 47 15.09 -4.69 -14.82
CA ASP A 47 15.04 -3.28 -15.23
C ASP A 47 15.37 -2.35 -14.06
N LEU A 48 14.76 -2.60 -12.89
CA LEU A 48 15.05 -1.85 -11.66
C LEU A 48 16.53 -1.94 -11.26
N ALA A 49 17.12 -3.13 -11.31
CA ALA A 49 18.54 -3.33 -10.99
C ALA A 49 19.45 -2.61 -11.96
N SER A 50 19.09 -2.59 -13.24
CA SER A 50 19.82 -1.89 -14.30
C SER A 50 19.75 -0.37 -14.15
N GLU A 51 18.59 0.17 -13.80
CA GLU A 51 18.39 1.60 -13.52
C GLU A 51 19.14 2.07 -12.25
N ALA A 52 19.27 1.18 -11.26
CA ALA A 52 19.95 1.50 -10.00
C ALA A 52 21.46 1.60 -10.11
N LYS A 53 22.11 0.95 -11.09
CA LYS A 53 23.58 0.85 -11.21
C LYS A 53 24.33 2.18 -11.33
N PRO A 54 23.89 3.21 -12.09
CA PRO A 54 24.61 4.47 -12.19
C PRO A 54 24.39 5.36 -10.97
N GLY A 55 25.44 5.60 -10.17
CA GLY A 55 25.49 6.68 -9.18
C GLY A 55 24.72 6.46 -7.88
N ILE A 56 24.37 5.21 -7.50
CA ILE A 56 23.81 4.94 -6.18
C ILE A 56 24.92 4.84 -5.13
N LYS A 57 24.66 5.41 -3.96
CA LYS A 57 25.58 5.37 -2.80
C LYS A 57 25.48 4.03 -2.05
N GLY A 58 24.30 3.41 -2.06
CA GLY A 58 24.00 2.14 -1.40
C GLY A 58 24.18 0.93 -2.34
N SER A 59 23.44 -0.12 -2.06
CA SER A 59 23.40 -1.35 -2.85
C SER A 59 21.99 -1.85 -3.05
N LEU A 60 21.75 -2.59 -4.15
CA LEU A 60 20.44 -3.14 -4.46
C LEU A 60 20.60 -4.60 -4.90
N ALA A 61 19.89 -5.49 -4.18
CA ALA A 61 19.69 -6.88 -4.57
C ALA A 61 18.20 -7.07 -4.92
N THR A 62 17.90 -7.97 -5.83
CA THR A 62 16.54 -8.30 -6.26
C THR A 62 16.20 -9.74 -5.95
N VAL A 63 14.93 -10.02 -5.63
CA VAL A 63 14.43 -11.37 -5.42
C VAL A 63 13.02 -11.53 -5.98
N VAL A 64 12.83 -12.58 -6.78
CA VAL A 64 11.50 -12.94 -7.28
C VAL A 64 10.74 -13.62 -6.15
N ALA A 65 9.65 -12.99 -5.68
CA ALA A 65 8.88 -13.50 -4.55
C ALA A 65 7.42 -13.04 -4.64
N ASP A 66 6.51 -13.95 -4.28
CA ASP A 66 5.10 -13.62 -4.01
C ASP A 66 4.89 -13.59 -2.50
N VAL A 67 4.31 -12.50 -1.99
CA VAL A 67 4.02 -12.33 -0.55
C VAL A 67 2.93 -13.28 -0.05
N THR A 68 2.13 -13.86 -0.95
CA THR A 68 1.10 -14.84 -0.61
C THR A 68 1.68 -16.23 -0.37
N GLU A 69 2.90 -16.50 -0.85
CA GLU A 69 3.57 -17.78 -0.76
C GLU A 69 4.60 -17.81 0.38
N ALA A 70 4.58 -18.87 1.19
CA ALA A 70 5.54 -19.03 2.28
C ALA A 70 6.99 -19.08 1.78
N SER A 71 7.24 -19.78 0.67
CA SER A 71 8.54 -19.85 0.01
C SER A 71 9.04 -18.48 -0.46
N GLY A 72 8.14 -17.66 -1.02
CA GLY A 72 8.48 -16.29 -1.44
C GLY A 72 8.86 -15.40 -0.26
N ARG A 73 8.12 -15.48 0.84
CA ARG A 73 8.45 -14.75 2.08
C ARG A 73 9.79 -15.15 2.67
N GLN A 74 10.07 -16.46 2.69
CA GLN A 74 11.36 -16.97 3.16
C GLN A 74 12.52 -16.56 2.22
N ALA A 75 12.31 -16.59 0.92
CA ALA A 75 13.30 -16.15 -0.06
C ALA A 75 13.69 -14.67 0.12
N MET A 76 12.73 -13.78 0.45
CA MET A 76 13.02 -12.38 0.74
C MET A 76 13.92 -12.21 1.96
N LEU A 77 13.62 -12.91 3.06
CA LEU A 77 14.41 -12.86 4.29
C LEU A 77 15.82 -13.42 4.04
N GLN A 78 15.91 -14.57 3.38
CA GLN A 78 17.21 -15.19 3.08
C GLN A 78 18.07 -14.33 2.15
N CYS A 79 17.44 -13.66 1.16
CA CYS A 79 18.13 -12.71 0.28
C CYS A 79 18.76 -11.56 1.09
N ALA A 80 18.06 -11.02 2.08
CA ALA A 80 18.57 -9.95 2.93
C ALA A 80 19.72 -10.43 3.83
N ILE A 81 19.60 -11.60 4.43
CA ILE A 81 20.64 -12.20 5.27
C ILE A 81 21.91 -12.48 4.45
N ASN A 82 21.77 -13.12 3.29
CA ASN A 82 22.92 -13.53 2.46
C ASN A 82 23.67 -12.34 1.86
N ASN A 83 22.95 -11.30 1.41
CA ASN A 83 23.59 -10.14 0.76
C ASN A 83 24.06 -9.08 1.77
N PHE A 84 23.34 -8.91 2.89
CA PHE A 84 23.54 -7.75 3.77
C PHE A 84 23.70 -8.11 5.25
N GLY A 85 23.58 -9.37 5.63
CA GLY A 85 23.76 -9.84 7.00
C GLY A 85 22.57 -9.52 7.92
N GLY A 86 21.36 -9.32 7.37
CA GLY A 86 20.14 -9.14 8.16
C GLY A 86 19.21 -8.04 7.65
N VAL A 87 18.27 -7.57 8.50
CA VAL A 87 17.24 -6.60 8.16
C VAL A 87 17.06 -5.55 9.26
N ASP A 88 17.03 -4.27 8.92
CA ASP A 88 16.70 -3.17 9.82
C ASP A 88 15.29 -2.63 9.56
N VAL A 89 14.86 -2.62 8.29
CA VAL A 89 13.56 -2.06 7.89
C VAL A 89 12.83 -3.02 6.95
N LEU A 90 11.60 -3.38 7.30
CA LEU A 90 10.68 -4.08 6.40
C LEU A 90 9.63 -3.10 5.88
N VAL A 91 9.49 -2.99 4.55
CA VAL A 91 8.42 -2.20 3.93
C VAL A 91 7.42 -3.14 3.22
N ASN A 92 6.27 -3.29 3.81
CA ASN A 92 5.13 -3.98 3.23
C ASN A 92 4.40 -3.03 2.28
N ASN A 93 4.81 -3.04 1.00
CA ASN A 93 4.22 -2.19 -0.03
C ASN A 93 3.41 -3.00 -1.07
N ALA A 94 3.65 -4.30 -1.23
CA ALA A 94 2.89 -5.13 -2.15
C ALA A 94 1.38 -4.97 -1.93
N GLY A 95 0.63 -4.81 -3.04
CA GLY A 95 -0.81 -4.63 -2.95
C GLY A 95 -1.48 -4.60 -4.31
N VAL A 96 -2.75 -4.97 -4.31
CA VAL A 96 -3.64 -5.00 -5.47
C VAL A 96 -4.94 -4.29 -5.16
N GLY A 97 -5.69 -3.92 -6.17
CA GLY A 97 -6.98 -3.27 -6.01
C GLY A 97 -8.02 -3.76 -7.01
N ALA A 98 -9.26 -3.37 -6.78
CA ALA A 98 -10.36 -3.50 -7.72
C ALA A 98 -11.29 -2.30 -7.62
N THR A 99 -12.09 -2.07 -8.66
CA THR A 99 -13.18 -1.11 -8.67
C THR A 99 -14.44 -1.76 -9.23
N GLY A 100 -15.56 -1.56 -8.55
CA GLY A 100 -16.86 -2.11 -8.93
C GLY A 100 -17.87 -1.89 -7.83
N HIS A 101 -19.16 -2.04 -8.15
CA HIS A 101 -20.19 -2.12 -7.12
C HIS A 101 -20.05 -3.45 -6.39
N PHE A 102 -20.11 -3.44 -5.07
CA PHE A 102 -19.92 -4.64 -4.25
C PHE A 102 -20.87 -5.78 -4.64
N ALA A 103 -22.13 -5.46 -4.94
CA ALA A 103 -23.12 -6.45 -5.36
C ALA A 103 -22.81 -7.13 -6.71
N GLU A 104 -21.93 -6.57 -7.51
CA GLU A 104 -21.52 -7.07 -8.83
C GLU A 104 -20.11 -7.69 -8.81
N GLY A 105 -19.42 -7.58 -7.67
CA GLY A 105 -18.10 -8.14 -7.43
C GLY A 105 -18.13 -9.63 -7.17
N SER A 106 -17.00 -10.30 -7.33
CA SER A 106 -16.85 -11.71 -7.00
C SER A 106 -16.23 -11.92 -5.62
N ALA A 107 -16.64 -13.02 -4.96
CA ALA A 107 -16.01 -13.45 -3.71
C ALA A 107 -14.51 -13.78 -3.90
N GLU A 108 -14.12 -14.20 -5.08
CA GLU A 108 -12.73 -14.49 -5.44
C GLU A 108 -11.90 -13.22 -5.47
N THR A 109 -12.39 -12.14 -6.10
CA THR A 109 -11.73 -10.83 -6.12
C THR A 109 -11.52 -10.30 -4.70
N LEU A 110 -12.53 -10.36 -3.84
CA LEU A 110 -12.42 -9.99 -2.43
C LEU A 110 -11.33 -10.79 -1.72
N ARG A 111 -11.34 -12.14 -1.84
CA ARG A 111 -10.34 -13.00 -1.21
C ARG A 111 -8.93 -12.69 -1.69
N LYS A 112 -8.74 -12.51 -3.01
CA LYS A 112 -7.45 -12.18 -3.60
C LYS A 112 -6.90 -10.83 -3.11
N ILE A 113 -7.77 -9.82 -2.96
CA ILE A 113 -7.39 -8.53 -2.38
C ILE A 113 -6.94 -8.69 -0.92
N MET A 114 -7.70 -9.43 -0.11
CA MET A 114 -7.35 -9.69 1.28
C MET A 114 -6.07 -10.51 1.40
N GLU A 115 -5.90 -11.51 0.55
CA GLU A 115 -4.73 -12.38 0.54
C GLU A 115 -3.44 -11.58 0.32
N VAL A 116 -3.41 -10.71 -0.71
CA VAL A 116 -2.22 -9.92 -1.01
C VAL A 116 -2.04 -8.76 0.00
N ASN A 117 -3.11 -7.98 0.23
CA ASN A 117 -2.98 -6.70 0.93
C ASN A 117 -2.89 -6.85 2.45
N TYR A 118 -3.41 -7.96 3.01
CA TYR A 118 -3.46 -8.17 4.45
C TYR A 118 -2.75 -9.45 4.88
N PHE A 119 -3.16 -10.63 4.41
CA PHE A 119 -2.54 -11.88 4.86
C PHE A 119 -1.08 -11.97 4.44
N GLY A 120 -0.76 -11.66 3.18
CA GLY A 120 0.62 -11.60 2.69
C GLY A 120 1.49 -10.61 3.48
N LEU A 121 0.94 -9.44 3.81
CA LEU A 121 1.60 -8.45 4.66
C LEU A 121 1.83 -8.98 6.10
N ALA A 122 0.79 -9.55 6.72
CA ALA A 122 0.84 -10.03 8.09
C ALA A 122 1.84 -11.20 8.25
N GLU A 123 1.79 -12.16 7.33
CA GLU A 123 2.69 -13.32 7.34
C GLU A 123 4.14 -12.93 6.98
N THR A 124 4.34 -11.98 6.05
CA THR A 124 5.68 -11.40 5.81
C THR A 124 6.20 -10.77 7.09
N THR A 125 5.40 -9.95 7.75
CA THR A 125 5.77 -9.32 9.02
C THR A 125 6.16 -10.36 10.08
N ARG A 126 5.36 -11.43 10.23
CA ARG A 126 5.62 -12.51 11.20
C ARG A 126 6.98 -13.16 11.01
N ILE A 127 7.35 -13.48 9.77
CA ILE A 127 8.63 -14.12 9.43
C ILE A 127 9.81 -13.17 9.69
N PHE A 128 9.63 -11.85 9.50
CA PHE A 128 10.69 -10.86 9.65
C PHE A 128 10.93 -10.41 11.10
N ILE A 129 9.94 -10.53 12.00
CA ILE A 129 10.07 -10.09 13.40
C ILE A 129 11.29 -10.65 14.11
N PRO A 130 11.61 -11.96 14.04
CA PRO A 130 12.80 -12.49 14.70
C PRO A 130 14.10 -11.78 14.29
N GLU A 131 14.26 -11.53 12.98
CA GLU A 131 15.44 -10.84 12.44
C GLU A 131 15.44 -9.36 12.83
N LEU A 132 14.31 -8.68 12.75
CA LEU A 132 14.17 -7.28 13.17
C LEU A 132 14.52 -7.06 14.64
N LYS A 133 14.28 -8.04 15.53
CA LYS A 133 14.65 -7.97 16.94
C LYS A 133 16.17 -7.90 17.16
N THR A 134 16.97 -8.31 16.20
CA THR A 134 18.43 -8.21 16.27
C THR A 134 18.97 -6.83 15.91
N SER A 135 18.13 -5.96 15.32
CA SER A 135 18.51 -4.62 14.87
C SER A 135 18.26 -3.54 15.92
N ALA A 136 19.25 -2.68 16.14
CA ALA A 136 19.09 -1.47 16.96
C ALA A 136 18.23 -0.39 16.29
N HIS A 137 17.91 -0.55 15.00
CA HIS A 137 17.20 0.44 14.17
C HIS A 137 15.90 -0.10 13.58
N ALA A 138 15.32 -1.13 14.19
CA ALA A 138 14.20 -1.89 13.65
C ALA A 138 12.97 -1.03 13.35
N ALA A 139 12.42 -1.21 12.15
CA ALA A 139 11.14 -0.62 11.77
C ALA A 139 10.36 -1.52 10.78
N ILE A 140 9.05 -1.54 10.95
CA ILE A 140 8.09 -2.10 10.00
C ILE A 140 7.29 -0.95 9.43
N VAL A 141 7.26 -0.83 8.11
CA VAL A 141 6.52 0.21 7.38
C VAL A 141 5.42 -0.44 6.56
N ASN A 142 4.17 -0.16 6.89
CA ASN A 142 3.02 -0.68 6.18
C ASN A 142 2.44 0.40 5.25
N ILE A 143 2.47 0.16 3.93
CA ILE A 143 1.84 1.06 2.96
C ILE A 143 0.35 0.76 2.92
N SER A 144 -0.42 1.59 3.63
CA SER A 144 -1.87 1.58 3.63
C SER A 144 -2.41 2.49 2.50
N SER A 145 -3.43 3.26 2.78
CA SER A 145 -4.05 4.23 1.88
C SER A 145 -4.96 5.16 2.69
N ILE A 146 -5.33 6.30 2.12
CA ILE A 146 -6.48 7.07 2.63
C ILE A 146 -7.78 6.25 2.60
N ALA A 147 -7.88 5.22 1.74
CA ALA A 147 -8.97 4.25 1.72
C ALA A 147 -9.01 3.37 2.99
N GLY A 148 -7.92 3.28 3.76
CA GLY A 148 -7.88 2.66 5.08
C GLY A 148 -8.32 3.60 6.22
N LYS A 149 -8.57 4.88 5.93
CA LYS A 149 -9.09 5.88 6.88
C LYS A 149 -10.57 6.18 6.64
N ARG A 150 -11.00 6.03 5.40
CA ARG A 150 -12.38 6.22 4.98
C ARG A 150 -12.69 5.26 3.83
N GLY A 151 -13.76 4.47 3.97
CA GLY A 151 -14.26 3.62 2.89
C GLY A 151 -14.62 4.47 1.65
N ILE A 152 -14.14 4.04 0.50
CA ILE A 152 -14.36 4.72 -0.77
C ILE A 152 -15.41 3.95 -1.55
N PRO A 153 -16.51 4.59 -1.99
CA PRO A 153 -17.51 3.95 -2.83
C PRO A 153 -16.90 3.29 -4.06
N ALA A 154 -17.48 2.18 -4.48
CA ALA A 154 -16.98 1.31 -5.56
C ALA A 154 -15.56 0.74 -5.34
N ARG A 155 -15.07 0.75 -4.09
CA ARG A 155 -13.80 0.17 -3.64
C ARG A 155 -13.94 -0.49 -2.27
N ALA A 156 -15.07 -1.12 -2.00
CA ALA A 156 -15.35 -1.68 -0.68
C ALA A 156 -14.28 -2.71 -0.25
N ASP A 157 -13.96 -3.66 -1.11
CA ASP A 157 -13.00 -4.73 -0.84
C ASP A 157 -11.57 -4.19 -0.57
N TYR A 158 -11.13 -3.26 -1.43
CA TYR A 158 -9.84 -2.59 -1.23
C TYR A 158 -9.82 -1.77 0.06
N SER A 159 -10.89 -1.01 0.33
CA SER A 159 -10.99 -0.24 1.58
C SER A 159 -10.94 -1.16 2.79
N ALA A 160 -11.70 -2.25 2.80
CA ALA A 160 -11.70 -3.22 3.89
C ALA A 160 -10.28 -3.77 4.15
N SER A 161 -9.53 -4.15 3.11
CA SER A 161 -8.15 -4.62 3.26
C SER A 161 -7.22 -3.55 3.85
N LYS A 162 -7.37 -2.29 3.45
CA LYS A 162 -6.53 -1.19 3.99
C LYS A 162 -6.95 -0.76 5.40
N PHE A 163 -8.21 -0.95 5.79
CA PHE A 163 -8.64 -0.83 7.20
C PHE A 163 -8.06 -1.96 8.05
N ALA A 164 -8.02 -3.20 7.54
CA ALA A 164 -7.39 -4.33 8.22
C ALA A 164 -5.91 -4.02 8.52
N VAL A 165 -5.18 -3.48 7.55
CA VAL A 165 -3.78 -3.04 7.74
C VAL A 165 -3.66 -1.96 8.82
N GLN A 166 -4.62 -1.03 8.92
CA GLN A 166 -4.59 0.00 9.97
C GLN A 166 -4.77 -0.61 11.36
N GLY A 167 -5.80 -1.45 11.55
CA GLY A 167 -6.06 -2.12 12.83
C GLY A 167 -4.89 -3.00 13.27
N PHE A 168 -4.38 -3.82 12.35
CA PHE A 168 -3.20 -4.65 12.56
C PHE A 168 -1.97 -3.83 12.97
N SER A 169 -1.67 -2.74 12.24
CA SER A 169 -0.52 -1.91 12.55
C SER A 169 -0.62 -1.22 13.91
N ASN A 170 -1.82 -0.81 14.31
CA ASN A 170 -2.04 -0.16 15.61
C ASN A 170 -1.81 -1.13 16.77
N ALA A 171 -2.32 -2.37 16.68
CA ALA A 171 -2.10 -3.40 17.67
C ALA A 171 -0.61 -3.80 17.73
N LEU A 172 -0.02 -4.10 16.57
CA LEU A 172 1.37 -4.54 16.46
C LEU A 172 2.36 -3.50 17.00
N ARG A 173 2.08 -2.21 16.85
CA ARG A 173 2.90 -1.12 17.39
C ARG A 173 3.01 -1.18 18.91
N ALA A 174 1.91 -1.50 19.59
CA ALA A 174 1.91 -1.65 21.04
C ALA A 174 2.63 -2.94 21.47
N GLU A 175 2.39 -4.04 20.76
CA GLU A 175 3.01 -5.34 21.04
C GLU A 175 4.53 -5.31 20.89
N LEU A 176 5.04 -4.67 19.85
CA LEU A 176 6.46 -4.63 19.51
C LEU A 176 7.24 -3.48 20.18
N ALA A 177 6.57 -2.62 20.94
CA ALA A 177 7.23 -1.55 21.69
C ALA A 177 8.27 -2.09 22.68
N LYS A 178 8.00 -3.25 23.31
CA LYS A 178 8.94 -3.95 24.20
C LYS A 178 10.22 -4.45 23.51
N ASP A 179 10.14 -4.69 22.20
CA ASP A 179 11.26 -5.15 21.38
C ASP A 179 11.93 -3.97 20.63
N ASN A 180 11.53 -2.73 20.94
CA ASN A 180 12.01 -1.49 20.32
C ASN A 180 11.87 -1.46 18.78
N ILE A 181 10.84 -2.13 18.24
CA ILE A 181 10.53 -2.13 16.82
C ILE A 181 9.44 -1.10 16.54
N ASP A 182 9.73 -0.09 15.72
CA ASP A 182 8.73 0.88 15.29
C ASP A 182 7.79 0.29 14.24
N VAL A 183 6.49 0.55 14.36
CA VAL A 183 5.50 0.20 13.34
C VAL A 183 4.89 1.48 12.77
N LEU A 184 5.25 1.77 11.53
CA LEU A 184 4.88 2.98 10.81
C LEU A 184 3.81 2.68 9.77
N VAL A 185 2.86 3.58 9.59
CA VAL A 185 1.82 3.46 8.57
C VAL A 185 1.85 4.66 7.64
N ILE A 186 2.03 4.41 6.36
CA ILE A 186 1.98 5.43 5.33
C ILE A 186 0.65 5.32 4.60
N CYS A 187 -0.09 6.43 4.51
CA CYS A 187 -1.39 6.52 3.88
C CYS A 187 -1.32 7.46 2.65
N PRO A 188 -0.89 6.97 1.49
CA PRO A 188 -0.95 7.73 0.26
C PRO A 188 -2.39 8.05 -0.14
N GLY A 189 -2.58 9.18 -0.81
CA GLY A 189 -3.78 9.49 -1.55
C GLY A 189 -3.74 8.93 -2.97
N LEU A 190 -4.33 9.65 -3.94
CA LEU A 190 -4.13 9.36 -5.34
C LEU A 190 -2.64 9.52 -5.66
N THR A 191 -2.06 8.51 -6.31
CA THR A 191 -0.66 8.49 -6.69
C THR A 191 -0.53 8.11 -8.15
N GLN A 192 0.34 8.80 -8.86
CA GLN A 192 0.65 8.56 -10.28
C GLN A 192 1.43 7.25 -10.41
N THR A 193 0.71 6.16 -10.62
CA THR A 193 1.27 4.81 -10.76
C THR A 193 0.46 4.00 -11.75
N ASN A 194 1.02 2.87 -12.18
CA ASN A 194 0.28 1.88 -12.95
C ASN A 194 -0.71 1.04 -12.11
N PHE A 195 -0.88 1.37 -10.81
CA PHE A 195 -1.77 0.62 -9.92
C PHE A 195 -3.18 0.47 -10.47
N SER A 196 -3.73 1.54 -11.07
CA SER A 196 -5.06 1.50 -11.66
C SER A 196 -5.14 0.63 -12.90
N LYS A 197 -4.07 0.57 -13.70
CA LYS A 197 -4.00 -0.29 -14.89
C LYS A 197 -3.89 -1.77 -14.50
N ASN A 198 -3.29 -2.04 -13.34
CA ASN A 198 -3.01 -3.39 -12.83
C ASN A 198 -4.04 -3.87 -11.79
N MET A 199 -5.20 -3.26 -11.72
CA MET A 199 -6.28 -3.74 -10.87
C MET A 199 -6.77 -5.12 -11.33
N ILE A 200 -7.14 -5.98 -10.37
CA ILE A 200 -7.68 -7.32 -10.64
C ILE A 200 -8.99 -7.20 -11.43
N GLU A 201 -9.79 -6.19 -11.11
CA GLU A 201 -11.08 -5.97 -11.73
C GLU A 201 -11.38 -4.47 -11.83
N GLN A 202 -11.93 -4.02 -12.98
CA GLN A 202 -12.27 -2.62 -13.25
C GLN A 202 -13.69 -2.53 -13.82
N LYS A 203 -14.70 -2.82 -12.99
CA LYS A 203 -16.12 -2.77 -13.40
C LYS A 203 -16.75 -1.37 -13.28
N ALA A 204 -16.26 -0.53 -12.38
CA ALA A 204 -16.77 0.82 -12.24
C ALA A 204 -15.94 1.81 -13.07
N LYS A 205 -16.58 2.53 -13.97
CA LYS A 205 -16.00 3.67 -14.70
C LYS A 205 -15.82 4.87 -13.75
N MET A 206 -14.99 4.73 -12.74
CA MET A 206 -14.60 5.87 -11.91
C MET A 206 -13.50 6.63 -12.63
N LYS A 207 -13.80 7.86 -13.08
CA LYS A 207 -12.79 8.82 -13.51
C LYS A 207 -11.93 9.18 -12.29
N MET A 208 -10.87 8.41 -12.07
CA MET A 208 -9.85 8.77 -11.08
C MET A 208 -8.78 9.56 -11.81
N ASP A 209 -8.74 10.86 -11.54
CA ASP A 209 -7.75 11.75 -12.13
C ASP A 209 -6.39 11.51 -11.42
N HIS A 210 -5.74 10.41 -11.81
CA HIS A 210 -4.41 10.04 -11.30
C HIS A 210 -3.34 11.08 -11.67
N MET A 211 -3.56 11.86 -12.72
CA MET A 211 -2.65 12.92 -13.16
C MET A 211 -2.51 14.05 -12.13
N ARG A 212 -3.47 14.17 -11.21
CA ARG A 212 -3.46 15.17 -10.12
C ARG A 212 -3.00 14.59 -8.77
N GLY A 213 -2.57 13.33 -8.75
CA GLY A 213 -2.03 12.69 -7.54
C GLY A 213 -0.56 13.05 -7.29
N MET A 214 -0.05 12.66 -6.12
CA MET A 214 1.39 12.69 -5.84
C MET A 214 2.13 11.75 -6.79
N THR A 215 3.40 12.06 -7.07
CA THR A 215 4.27 11.11 -7.78
C THR A 215 4.70 9.96 -6.87
N SER A 216 5.16 8.87 -7.45
CA SER A 216 5.73 7.74 -6.69
C SER A 216 6.97 8.15 -5.91
N GLU A 217 7.77 9.04 -6.47
CA GLU A 217 9.00 9.60 -5.90
C GLU A 217 8.70 10.46 -4.67
N GLU A 218 7.68 11.31 -4.73
CA GLU A 218 7.23 12.09 -3.56
C GLU A 218 6.79 11.18 -2.42
N VAL A 219 6.04 10.11 -2.72
CA VAL A 219 5.63 9.12 -1.71
C VAL A 219 6.85 8.41 -1.13
N ALA A 220 7.84 8.05 -1.95
CA ALA A 220 9.08 7.42 -1.52
C ALA A 220 9.87 8.34 -0.56
N VAL A 221 10.06 9.60 -0.91
CA VAL A 221 10.75 10.60 -0.06
C VAL A 221 10.06 10.76 1.29
N HIS A 222 8.73 10.86 1.29
CA HIS A 222 7.95 10.95 2.54
C HIS A 222 8.03 9.69 3.38
N THR A 223 8.07 8.51 2.74
CA THR A 223 8.22 7.23 3.43
C THR A 223 9.58 7.14 4.12
N LEU A 224 10.67 7.45 3.42
CA LEU A 224 12.01 7.46 4.01
C LEU A 224 12.15 8.48 5.14
N ARG A 225 11.58 9.67 4.97
CA ARG A 225 11.54 10.67 6.05
C ARG A 225 10.76 10.17 7.27
N SER A 226 9.73 9.37 7.08
CA SER A 226 8.98 8.77 8.19
C SER A 226 9.82 7.71 8.92
N ILE A 227 10.64 6.94 8.20
CA ILE A 227 11.61 6.00 8.78
C ILE A 227 12.67 6.76 9.60
N GLU A 228 13.25 7.83 9.04
CA GLU A 228 14.22 8.67 9.73
C GLU A 228 13.68 9.23 11.05
N THR A 229 12.43 9.71 11.04
CA THR A 229 11.84 10.41 12.19
C THR A 229 11.08 9.51 13.15
N GLY A 230 10.84 8.24 12.81
CA GLY A 230 10.04 7.29 13.60
C GLY A 230 8.56 7.71 13.68
N ARG A 231 8.00 8.28 12.61
CA ARG A 231 6.64 8.83 12.62
C ARG A 231 5.61 7.73 12.47
N ASN A 232 4.82 7.47 13.51
CA ASN A 232 3.91 6.33 13.59
C ASN A 232 2.88 6.24 12.46
N GLU A 233 2.36 7.38 12.00
CA GLU A 233 1.38 7.42 10.93
C GLU A 233 1.44 8.73 10.15
N VAL A 234 1.40 8.63 8.81
CA VAL A 234 1.44 9.78 7.92
C VAL A 234 0.41 9.65 6.79
N SER A 235 -0.58 10.55 6.78
CA SER A 235 -1.42 10.81 5.60
C SER A 235 -0.73 11.84 4.73
N LEU A 236 -0.41 11.49 3.48
CA LEU A 236 0.50 12.27 2.66
C LEU A 236 -0.14 13.49 2.00
N THR A 237 -1.44 13.43 1.66
CA THR A 237 -2.13 14.53 0.97
C THR A 237 -2.93 15.40 1.94
N ALA A 238 -3.00 16.71 1.69
CA ALA A 238 -3.82 17.64 2.48
C ALA A 238 -5.31 17.22 2.49
N ASN A 239 -5.84 16.83 1.32
CA ASN A 239 -7.21 16.31 1.20
C ASN A 239 -7.40 15.00 1.99
N GLY A 240 -6.39 14.12 2.00
CA GLY A 240 -6.41 12.88 2.79
C GLY A 240 -6.42 13.17 4.30
N LYS A 241 -5.64 14.14 4.77
CA LYS A 241 -5.64 14.59 6.17
C LYS A 241 -6.99 15.14 6.57
N LEU A 242 -7.54 16.06 5.75
CA LEU A 242 -8.87 16.64 5.98
C LEU A 242 -9.96 15.57 5.99
N MET A 243 -9.95 14.66 5.01
CA MET A 243 -10.92 13.55 4.93
C MET A 243 -10.83 12.64 6.16
N SER A 244 -9.62 12.31 6.60
CA SER A 244 -9.38 11.49 7.81
C SER A 244 -9.93 12.20 9.05
N PHE A 245 -9.66 13.49 9.20
CA PHE A 245 -10.16 14.31 10.30
C PHE A 245 -11.69 14.37 10.31
N VAL A 246 -12.31 14.74 9.17
CA VAL A 246 -13.77 14.83 9.05
C VAL A 246 -14.44 13.48 9.29
N SER A 247 -13.85 12.39 8.79
CA SER A 247 -14.39 11.04 9.00
C SER A 247 -14.34 10.60 10.45
N ARG A 248 -13.33 11.02 11.21
CA ARG A 248 -13.15 10.67 12.62
C ARG A 248 -14.06 11.46 13.56
N PHE A 249 -14.15 12.78 13.36
CA PHE A 249 -14.84 13.68 14.28
C PHE A 249 -16.28 14.03 13.85
N PHE A 250 -16.56 13.95 12.54
CA PHE A 250 -17.85 14.30 11.96
C PHE A 250 -18.36 13.21 10.99
N PRO A 251 -18.56 11.94 11.46
CA PRO A 251 -18.87 10.81 10.58
C PRO A 251 -20.13 11.04 9.74
N ARG A 252 -21.20 11.61 10.35
CA ARG A 252 -22.45 11.93 9.63
C ARG A 252 -22.24 12.93 8.48
N LEU A 253 -21.35 13.90 8.63
CA LEU A 253 -21.01 14.85 7.58
C LEU A 253 -20.22 14.15 6.47
N ALA A 254 -19.24 13.32 6.84
CA ALA A 254 -18.48 12.51 5.90
C ALA A 254 -19.39 11.60 5.05
N ASP A 255 -20.41 10.97 5.68
CA ASP A 255 -21.39 10.14 4.98
C ASP A 255 -22.25 10.94 4.00
N ARG A 256 -22.69 12.14 4.38
CA ARG A 256 -23.46 13.03 3.47
C ARG A 256 -22.62 13.43 2.25
N ILE A 257 -21.34 13.77 2.46
CA ILE A 257 -20.43 14.13 1.37
C ILE A 257 -20.20 12.93 0.44
N ALA A 258 -19.93 11.74 1.00
CA ALA A 258 -19.76 10.53 0.23
C ALA A 258 -21.00 10.19 -0.60
N LYS A 259 -22.19 10.23 0.01
CA LYS A 259 -23.48 10.00 -0.66
C LYS A 259 -23.71 10.98 -1.83
N ARG A 260 -23.46 12.27 -1.62
CA ARG A 260 -23.57 13.29 -2.69
C ARG A 260 -22.62 13.01 -3.84
N LYS A 261 -21.36 12.64 -3.54
CA LYS A 261 -20.37 12.27 -4.59
C LYS A 261 -20.81 11.04 -5.38
N VAL A 262 -21.33 10.01 -4.71
CA VAL A 262 -21.84 8.81 -5.39
C VAL A 262 -23.00 9.14 -6.30
N ILE A 263 -23.98 9.89 -5.82
CA ILE A 263 -25.14 10.32 -6.64
C ILE A 263 -24.68 11.10 -7.87
N ALA A 264 -23.69 11.99 -7.73
CA ALA A 264 -23.16 12.78 -8.84
C ALA A 264 -22.38 11.89 -9.85
N LEU A 265 -21.54 10.95 -9.36
CA LEU A 265 -20.74 10.08 -10.22
C LEU A 265 -21.58 9.06 -11.01
N PHE A 266 -22.65 8.56 -10.42
CA PHE A 266 -23.49 7.50 -11.00
C PHE A 266 -24.87 8.03 -11.48
N LYS A 267 -25.01 9.34 -11.72
CA LYS A 267 -26.27 9.96 -12.11
C LYS A 267 -26.88 9.35 -13.36
N GLU A 268 -26.06 9.12 -14.38
CA GLU A 268 -26.49 8.53 -15.66
C GLU A 268 -26.94 7.06 -15.49
N GLU A 269 -26.16 6.27 -14.76
CA GLU A 269 -26.49 4.89 -14.47
C GLU A 269 -27.79 4.77 -13.66
N MET A 270 -27.97 5.64 -12.67
CA MET A 270 -29.21 5.70 -11.89
C MET A 270 -30.42 6.08 -12.76
N ALA A 271 -30.25 6.96 -13.73
CA ALA A 271 -31.31 7.32 -14.68
C ALA A 271 -31.71 6.12 -15.57
N GLN A 272 -30.72 5.41 -16.12
CA GLN A 272 -30.95 4.21 -16.92
C GLN A 272 -31.65 3.10 -16.13
N ARG A 273 -31.23 2.86 -14.88
CA ARG A 273 -31.88 1.88 -13.98
C ARG A 273 -33.33 2.26 -13.66
N ARG A 274 -33.64 3.55 -13.53
CA ARG A 274 -35.02 4.04 -13.33
C ARG A 274 -35.90 3.77 -14.56
N LEU A 275 -35.40 4.07 -15.75
CA LEU A 275 -36.11 3.80 -17.00
C LEU A 275 -36.42 2.32 -17.16
N LYS A 276 -35.40 1.44 -16.99
CA LYS A 276 -35.58 0.00 -17.05
C LYS A 276 -36.60 -0.55 -16.05
N ARG A 277 -36.62 0.01 -14.83
CA ARG A 277 -37.65 -0.37 -13.82
C ARG A 277 -39.06 0.08 -14.22
N GLN A 278 -39.20 1.22 -14.89
CA GLN A 278 -40.49 1.69 -15.37
C GLN A 278 -41.00 0.84 -16.54
N GLU A 279 -40.13 0.42 -17.44
CA GLU A 279 -40.44 -0.50 -18.54
C GLU A 279 -40.90 -1.86 -18.02
N LEU A 280 -40.19 -2.46 -17.07
CA LEU A 280 -40.55 -3.71 -16.45
C LEU A 280 -41.92 -3.66 -15.74
N LYS A 281 -42.25 -2.55 -15.08
CA LYS A 281 -43.56 -2.36 -14.46
C LYS A 281 -44.69 -2.25 -15.49
N LYS A 282 -44.43 -1.66 -16.67
CA LYS A 282 -45.40 -1.56 -17.76
C LYS A 282 -45.68 -2.92 -18.45
N GLN A 283 -44.71 -3.84 -18.40
CA GLN A 283 -44.85 -5.20 -18.98
C GLN A 283 -45.57 -6.18 -18.04
N GLN A 284 -45.75 -5.82 -16.77
CA GLN A 284 -46.43 -6.65 -15.75
C GLN A 284 -47.90 -6.24 -15.53
N VAL A 285 -48.40 -5.24 -16.25
CA VAL A 285 -49.78 -4.78 -16.30
C VAL A 285 -50.38 -5.14 -17.67
#